data_fe9ac5c9bb4ceb29847ad5ecbe6f8c67
#
_entry.id   fe9ac5c9bb4ceb29847ad5ecbe6f8c67
#
_cell.length_a   1.000
_cell.length_b   1.000
_cell.length_c   1.000
_cell.angle_alpha   90.00
_cell.angle_beta   90.00
_cell.angle_gamma   90.00
#
_symmetry.space_group_name_H-M   'P 1'
#
loop_
_entity.id
_entity.type
_entity.pdbx_description
1 polymer ?
#
loop_
_entity_poly.entity_id
_entity_poly.type
_entity_poly.pdbx_seq_one_letter_code
_entity_poly.pdbx_strand_id
1 'polypeptide(L)'
;MFTGIIETMGMVESIEKEGSNSIFWLNSPLSNTFKIDQSVAHNGVCLTIDQLSEDKHRVTAISETLEKTELGSWKVGALVNLERCMVMNGRIDGHIVQGHVDCTATCLEKIDKDGSWEFRFLIPPQFSALIIEKGSICLNGISLTIFNVSIDEFSVAIIPYTFTHTNIGTIEVGMRVNIEFDIIGKYANRIAELKTTIK
;
A
#
# COMPACT_ATOMS: atom_id res chain seq x y z
N MET A 1 -0.53 -5.05 11.87
CA MET A 1 -0.89 -6.12 10.91
C MET A 1 -2.24 -5.80 10.31
N PHE A 2 -2.39 -6.02 9.01
CA PHE A 2 -3.54 -5.67 8.18
C PHE A 2 -3.87 -6.85 7.28
N THR A 3 -4.94 -6.74 6.51
CA THR A 3 -5.42 -7.79 5.59
C THR A 3 -5.35 -7.39 4.13
N GLY A 4 -5.13 -6.11 3.86
CA GLY A 4 -5.19 -5.52 2.52
C GLY A 4 -6.61 -5.31 2.01
N ILE A 5 -7.59 -5.24 2.91
CA ILE A 5 -8.98 -4.88 2.61
C ILE A 5 -9.21 -3.45 3.08
N ILE A 6 -9.36 -2.56 2.11
CA ILE A 6 -9.54 -1.13 2.40
C ILE A 6 -10.91 -0.90 3.04
N GLU A 7 -10.92 -0.21 4.19
CA GLU A 7 -12.16 0.12 4.89
C GLU A 7 -12.78 1.43 4.36
N THR A 8 -11.94 2.40 4.00
CA THR A 8 -12.37 3.70 3.45
C THR A 8 -11.20 4.42 2.78
N MET A 9 -11.50 5.52 2.12
CA MET A 9 -10.48 6.49 1.71
C MET A 9 -10.51 7.71 2.64
N GLY A 10 -9.32 8.21 2.98
CA GLY A 10 -9.12 9.53 3.56
C GLY A 10 -8.64 10.51 2.50
N MET A 11 -8.68 11.79 2.83
CA MET A 11 -8.14 12.87 1.99
C MET A 11 -7.11 13.68 2.77
N VAL A 12 -5.97 13.93 2.16
CA VAL A 12 -4.93 14.80 2.74
C VAL A 12 -5.43 16.24 2.78
N GLU A 13 -5.50 16.83 3.97
CA GLU A 13 -5.96 18.21 4.15
C GLU A 13 -4.81 19.22 4.30
N SER A 14 -3.77 18.84 5.03
CA SER A 14 -2.57 19.66 5.13
C SER A 14 -1.32 18.82 5.22
N ILE A 15 -0.22 19.42 4.81
CA ILE A 15 1.13 18.83 4.83
C ILE A 15 2.06 19.87 5.44
N GLU A 16 2.76 19.48 6.49
CA GLU A 16 3.75 20.30 7.17
C GLU A 16 5.10 19.59 7.16
N LYS A 17 6.18 20.37 7.15
CA LYS A 17 7.54 19.84 7.27
C LYS A 17 8.09 20.17 8.65
N GLU A 18 8.64 19.16 9.33
CA GLU A 18 9.33 19.31 10.60
C GLU A 18 10.68 18.59 10.53
N GLY A 19 11.74 19.34 10.28
CA GLY A 19 13.05 18.78 9.98
C GLY A 19 13.02 17.91 8.72
N SER A 20 13.41 16.64 8.84
CA SER A 20 13.37 15.65 7.76
C SER A 20 12.00 14.95 7.65
N ASN A 21 11.08 15.19 8.59
CA ASN A 21 9.79 14.54 8.65
C ASN A 21 8.73 15.28 7.83
N SER A 22 7.68 14.57 7.44
CA SER A 22 6.45 15.17 6.94
C SER A 22 5.30 14.80 7.85
N ILE A 23 4.53 15.80 8.23
CA ILE A 23 3.33 15.68 9.04
C ILE A 23 2.14 15.83 8.11
N PHE A 24 1.20 14.88 8.18
CA PHE A 24 0.00 14.87 7.37
C PHE A 24 -1.23 14.91 8.27
N TRP A 25 -2.13 15.85 8.00
CA TRP A 25 -3.49 15.79 8.49
C TRP A 25 -4.39 15.21 7.41
N LEU A 26 -5.16 14.20 7.77
CA LEU A 26 -6.12 13.55 6.87
C LEU A 26 -7.53 13.62 7.48
N ASN A 27 -8.50 13.87 6.62
CA ASN A 27 -9.92 13.74 6.93
C ASN A 27 -10.41 12.37 6.44
N SER A 28 -11.17 11.65 7.25
CA SER A 28 -11.85 10.43 6.80
C SER A 28 -13.06 10.09 7.67
N PRO A 29 -14.03 9.32 7.14
CA PRO A 29 -15.17 8.83 7.94
C PRO A 29 -14.78 7.99 9.15
N LEU A 30 -13.56 7.42 9.16
CA LEU A 30 -13.05 6.62 10.27
C LEU A 30 -12.26 7.42 11.31
N SER A 31 -11.85 8.66 11.02
CA SER A 31 -10.93 9.43 11.88
C SER A 31 -11.44 9.56 13.32
N ASN A 32 -12.76 9.74 13.51
CA ASN A 32 -13.39 9.83 14.81
C ASN A 32 -13.44 8.49 15.60
N THR A 33 -13.12 7.37 14.95
CA THR A 33 -13.04 6.05 15.59
C THR A 33 -11.61 5.67 15.99
N PHE A 34 -10.62 6.44 15.57
CA PHE A 34 -9.21 6.19 15.87
C PHE A 34 -8.87 6.60 17.31
N LYS A 35 -7.74 6.08 17.78
CA LYS A 35 -7.15 6.45 19.06
C LYS A 35 -5.71 6.89 18.86
N ILE A 36 -5.23 7.82 19.68
CA ILE A 36 -3.80 8.17 19.73
C ILE A 36 -3.02 6.89 20.05
N ASP A 37 -1.85 6.75 19.43
CA ASP A 37 -0.96 5.57 19.50
C ASP A 37 -1.49 4.33 18.75
N GLN A 38 -2.58 4.45 18.02
CA GLN A 38 -3.09 3.39 17.16
C GLN A 38 -2.33 3.37 15.83
N SER A 39 -2.00 2.17 15.33
CA SER A 39 -1.51 2.00 13.97
C SER A 39 -2.65 1.88 12.97
N VAL A 40 -2.54 2.60 11.86
CA VAL A 40 -3.46 2.56 10.71
C VAL A 40 -2.63 2.49 9.43
N ALA A 41 -3.01 1.66 8.46
CA ALA A 41 -2.38 1.63 7.16
C ALA A 41 -2.88 2.79 6.28
N HIS A 42 -1.95 3.55 5.72
CA HIS A 42 -2.19 4.67 4.81
C HIS A 42 -1.53 4.34 3.47
N ASN A 43 -2.29 4.05 2.44
CA ASN A 43 -1.77 3.47 1.20
C ASN A 43 -0.79 2.31 1.46
N GLY A 44 -1.13 1.42 2.40
CA GLY A 44 -0.30 0.29 2.78
C GLY A 44 0.88 0.62 3.69
N VAL A 45 1.08 1.87 4.09
CA VAL A 45 2.12 2.27 5.05
C VAL A 45 1.54 2.32 6.45
N CYS A 46 2.08 1.51 7.36
CA CYS A 46 1.72 1.52 8.77
C CYS A 46 2.23 2.80 9.44
N LEU A 47 1.31 3.68 9.81
CA LEU A 47 1.62 4.92 10.52
C LEU A 47 0.86 4.98 11.83
N THR A 48 1.47 5.62 12.82
CA THR A 48 0.86 5.82 14.14
C THR A 48 0.06 7.11 14.15
N ILE A 49 -1.17 7.04 14.64
CA ILE A 49 -2.00 8.22 14.87
C ILE A 49 -1.41 8.98 16.06
N ASP A 50 -0.91 10.18 15.85
CA ASP A 50 -0.27 10.98 16.89
C ASP A 50 -1.13 12.15 17.39
N GLN A 51 -2.15 12.58 16.63
CA GLN A 51 -3.16 13.53 17.05
C GLN A 51 -4.52 13.27 16.39
N LEU A 52 -5.58 13.73 17.05
CA LEU A 52 -6.97 13.67 16.58
C LEU A 52 -7.62 15.05 16.72
N SER A 53 -8.46 15.42 15.76
CA SER A 53 -9.25 16.66 15.80
C SER A 53 -10.53 16.45 15.00
N GLU A 54 -11.68 16.36 15.69
CA GLU A 54 -12.99 16.14 15.08
C GLU A 54 -12.98 14.92 14.13
N ASP A 55 -13.15 15.16 12.82
CA ASP A 55 -13.19 14.15 11.76
C ASP A 55 -11.79 13.94 11.10
N LYS A 56 -10.71 14.39 11.76
CA LYS A 56 -9.33 14.36 11.24
C LYS A 56 -8.39 13.59 12.17
N HIS A 57 -7.38 13.04 11.56
CA HIS A 57 -6.26 12.42 12.27
C HIS A 57 -4.94 12.90 11.68
N ARG A 58 -3.92 12.90 12.53
CA ARG A 58 -2.56 13.27 12.15
C ARG A 58 -1.64 12.08 12.20
N VAL A 59 -0.74 12.02 11.23
CA VAL A 59 0.36 11.04 11.17
C VAL A 59 1.65 11.74 10.77
N THR A 60 2.76 11.21 11.27
CA THR A 60 4.10 11.69 10.95
C THR A 60 4.89 10.62 10.21
N ALA A 61 5.40 10.95 9.02
CA ALA A 61 6.30 10.10 8.25
C ALA A 61 7.74 10.59 8.37
N ILE A 62 8.64 9.71 8.81
CA ILE A 62 10.08 9.98 8.91
C ILE A 62 10.76 9.86 7.54
N SER A 63 12.00 10.36 7.43
CA SER A 63 12.77 10.38 6.16
C SER A 63 12.80 9.01 5.47
N GLU A 64 13.11 7.94 6.21
CA GLU A 64 13.16 6.58 5.64
C GLU A 64 11.83 6.17 4.99
N THR A 65 10.71 6.48 5.65
CA THR A 65 9.37 6.20 5.11
C THR A 65 9.11 6.99 3.84
N LEU A 66 9.48 8.28 3.82
CA LEU A 66 9.30 9.14 2.66
C LEU A 66 10.15 8.70 1.45
N GLU A 67 11.34 8.16 1.69
CA GLU A 67 12.24 7.68 0.65
C GLU A 67 11.76 6.36 0.00
N LYS A 68 11.23 5.45 0.82
CA LYS A 68 10.80 4.11 0.37
C LYS A 68 9.39 4.08 -0.22
N THR A 69 8.57 5.09 0.08
CA THR A 69 7.14 5.09 -0.27
C THR A 69 6.77 6.25 -1.19
N GLU A 70 5.54 6.24 -1.69
CA GLU A 70 5.00 7.35 -2.47
C GLU A 70 4.51 8.54 -1.61
N LEU A 71 4.57 8.43 -0.27
CA LEU A 71 4.08 9.46 0.66
C LEU A 71 4.74 10.83 0.43
N GLY A 72 6.01 10.84 0.02
CA GLY A 72 6.73 12.07 -0.32
C GLY A 72 6.14 12.84 -1.50
N SER A 73 5.29 12.20 -2.31
CA SER A 73 4.61 12.80 -3.47
C SER A 73 3.20 13.31 -3.15
N TRP A 74 2.68 13.07 -1.96
CA TRP A 74 1.33 13.49 -1.58
C TRP A 74 1.15 15.00 -1.67
N LYS A 75 -0.05 15.40 -2.07
CA LYS A 75 -0.50 16.79 -2.13
C LYS A 75 -1.82 16.91 -1.38
N VAL A 76 -2.14 18.12 -0.96
CA VAL A 76 -3.48 18.42 -0.43
C VAL A 76 -4.53 18.02 -1.46
N GLY A 77 -5.56 17.30 -1.01
CA GLY A 77 -6.60 16.70 -1.85
C GLY A 77 -6.28 15.27 -2.33
N ALA A 78 -5.08 14.71 -2.06
CA ALA A 78 -4.78 13.33 -2.42
C ALA A 78 -5.67 12.35 -1.64
N LEU A 79 -6.20 11.33 -2.35
CA LEU A 79 -6.97 10.25 -1.75
C LEU A 79 -6.04 9.13 -1.28
N VAL A 80 -6.25 8.68 -0.05
CA VAL A 80 -5.42 7.70 0.65
C VAL A 80 -6.28 6.54 1.12
N ASN A 81 -5.93 5.32 0.73
CA ASN A 81 -6.58 4.11 1.24
C ASN A 81 -6.27 3.91 2.71
N LEU A 82 -7.28 3.66 3.52
CA LEU A 82 -7.15 3.46 4.96
C LEU A 82 -7.66 2.09 5.38
N GLU A 83 -6.88 1.42 6.23
CA GLU A 83 -7.25 0.16 6.88
C GLU A 83 -6.75 0.18 8.33
N ARG A 84 -7.64 -0.14 9.29
CA ARG A 84 -7.27 -0.33 10.69
C ARG A 84 -6.59 -1.68 10.89
N CYS A 85 -5.81 -1.82 11.94
CA CYS A 85 -5.23 -3.11 12.30
C CYS A 85 -6.31 -4.19 12.43
N MET A 86 -5.98 -5.40 11.92
CA MET A 86 -6.81 -6.58 12.11
C MET A 86 -7.06 -6.85 13.61
N VAL A 87 -8.23 -7.32 13.95
CA VAL A 87 -8.58 -7.73 15.31
C VAL A 87 -8.31 -9.22 15.52
N MET A 88 -8.03 -9.60 16.78
CA MET A 88 -7.94 -11.03 17.14
C MET A 88 -9.28 -11.71 16.85
N ASN A 89 -9.23 -12.91 16.25
CA ASN A 89 -10.38 -13.67 15.76
C ASN A 89 -11.11 -13.04 14.56
N GLY A 90 -10.54 -12.00 13.93
CA GLY A 90 -11.01 -11.47 12.65
C GLY A 90 -10.69 -12.42 11.49
N ARG A 91 -11.40 -12.24 10.38
CA ARG A 91 -11.12 -12.96 9.13
C ARG A 91 -9.96 -12.27 8.41
N ILE A 92 -9.20 -13.04 7.66
CA ILE A 92 -8.20 -12.55 6.72
C ILE A 92 -8.82 -12.74 5.32
N ASP A 93 -9.55 -11.72 4.86
CA ASP A 93 -10.23 -11.78 3.56
C ASP A 93 -9.29 -11.46 2.37
N GLY A 94 -8.12 -10.86 2.64
CA GLY A 94 -7.02 -10.67 1.69
C GLY A 94 -5.86 -11.63 1.98
N HIS A 95 -4.70 -11.07 2.36
CA HIS A 95 -3.53 -11.82 2.82
C HIS A 95 -2.88 -11.09 4.02
N ILE A 96 -1.81 -11.64 4.59
CA ILE A 96 -1.12 -11.00 5.72
C ILE A 96 -0.31 -9.81 5.21
N VAL A 97 -0.73 -8.61 5.57
CA VAL A 97 -0.09 -7.33 5.26
C VAL A 97 0.46 -6.72 6.55
N GLN A 98 1.72 -6.31 6.54
CA GLN A 98 2.37 -5.73 7.72
C GLN A 98 2.23 -4.21 7.79
N GLY A 99 2.05 -3.57 6.63
CA GLY A 99 2.16 -2.13 6.46
C GLY A 99 3.61 -1.66 6.29
N HIS A 100 4.49 -2.56 5.88
CA HIS A 100 5.93 -2.33 5.72
C HIS A 100 6.28 -2.37 4.23
N VAL A 101 6.07 -1.25 3.58
CA VAL A 101 6.32 -1.07 2.14
C VAL A 101 7.78 -1.37 1.81
N ASP A 102 7.99 -2.25 0.83
CA ASP A 102 9.31 -2.67 0.37
C ASP A 102 9.89 -1.72 -0.67
N CYS A 103 9.05 -1.28 -1.58
CA CYS A 103 9.40 -0.36 -2.68
C CYS A 103 8.15 0.33 -3.25
N THR A 104 8.38 1.13 -4.29
CA THR A 104 7.29 1.59 -5.13
C THR A 104 7.38 0.94 -6.51
N ALA A 105 6.22 0.68 -7.12
CA ALA A 105 6.08 0.29 -8.51
C ALA A 105 5.59 1.47 -9.36
N THR A 106 5.91 1.46 -10.66
CA THR A 106 5.40 2.44 -11.62
C THR A 106 4.31 1.81 -12.47
N CYS A 107 3.16 2.47 -12.58
CA CYS A 107 2.09 2.05 -13.48
C CYS A 107 2.54 2.24 -14.93
N LEU A 108 2.62 1.15 -15.69
CA LEU A 108 2.98 1.17 -17.11
C LEU A 108 1.75 1.24 -18.01
N GLU A 109 0.66 0.64 -17.58
CA GLU A 109 -0.53 0.50 -18.41
C GLU A 109 -1.80 0.43 -17.55
N LYS A 110 -2.90 1.00 -18.05
CA LYS A 110 -4.25 0.94 -17.49
C LYS A 110 -5.22 0.68 -18.63
N ILE A 111 -5.87 -0.47 -18.61
CA ILE A 111 -6.78 -0.92 -19.68
C ILE A 111 -8.16 -1.10 -19.10
N ASP A 112 -9.15 -0.45 -19.68
CA ASP A 112 -10.56 -0.74 -19.41
C ASP A 112 -10.99 -1.99 -20.20
N LYS A 113 -11.57 -2.96 -19.50
CA LYS A 113 -12.00 -4.26 -20.05
C LYS A 113 -13.52 -4.39 -20.08
N ASP A 114 -14.25 -3.28 -20.13
CA ASP A 114 -15.73 -3.29 -20.16
C ASP A 114 -16.33 -4.09 -19.00
N GLY A 115 -16.07 -3.61 -17.78
CA GLY A 115 -16.56 -4.22 -16.53
C GLY A 115 -15.47 -4.62 -15.53
N SER A 116 -14.22 -4.44 -15.89
CA SER A 116 -13.05 -4.55 -15.01
C SER A 116 -11.92 -3.71 -15.57
N TRP A 117 -10.84 -3.54 -14.81
CA TRP A 117 -9.65 -2.83 -15.26
C TRP A 117 -8.44 -3.71 -15.07
N GLU A 118 -7.52 -3.68 -16.03
CA GLU A 118 -6.20 -4.29 -15.90
C GLU A 118 -5.15 -3.19 -15.76
N PHE A 119 -4.26 -3.36 -14.79
CA PHE A 119 -3.11 -2.49 -14.60
C PHE A 119 -1.84 -3.31 -14.72
N ARG A 120 -0.80 -2.76 -15.37
CA ARG A 120 0.53 -3.34 -15.41
C ARG A 120 1.51 -2.43 -14.69
N PHE A 121 2.35 -3.04 -13.87
CA PHE A 121 3.30 -2.33 -13.02
C PHE A 121 4.72 -2.84 -13.24
N LEU A 122 5.68 -1.92 -13.15
CA LEU A 122 7.12 -2.18 -13.14
C LEU A 122 7.64 -2.03 -11.72
N ILE A 123 8.37 -3.03 -11.21
CA ILE A 123 9.06 -3.02 -9.92
C ILE A 123 10.58 -2.93 -10.13
N PRO A 124 11.34 -2.48 -9.12
CA PRO A 124 12.80 -2.55 -9.16
C PRO A 124 13.28 -4.01 -9.29
N PRO A 125 14.24 -4.32 -10.19
CA PRO A 125 14.63 -5.69 -10.53
C PRO A 125 15.12 -6.55 -9.36
N GLN A 126 15.64 -5.95 -8.29
CA GLN A 126 16.06 -6.68 -7.09
C GLN A 126 14.92 -7.41 -6.37
N PHE A 127 13.68 -7.09 -6.65
CA PHE A 127 12.49 -7.73 -6.07
C PHE A 127 11.84 -8.79 -6.98
N SER A 128 12.42 -9.08 -8.13
CA SER A 128 11.87 -10.02 -9.12
C SER A 128 11.54 -11.40 -8.55
N ALA A 129 12.33 -11.89 -7.60
CA ALA A 129 12.11 -13.18 -6.95
C ALA A 129 10.89 -13.20 -6.00
N LEU A 130 10.26 -12.04 -5.72
CA LEU A 130 9.15 -11.91 -4.79
C LEU A 130 7.79 -11.87 -5.48
N ILE A 131 7.75 -11.88 -6.82
CA ILE A 131 6.53 -11.93 -7.61
C ILE A 131 6.39 -13.30 -8.26
N ILE A 132 5.22 -13.93 -8.13
CA ILE A 132 4.93 -15.23 -8.73
C ILE A 132 3.54 -15.21 -9.36
N GLU A 133 3.35 -15.94 -10.44
CA GLU A 133 2.04 -16.08 -11.09
C GLU A 133 0.98 -16.56 -10.08
N LYS A 134 -0.16 -15.84 -10.00
CA LYS A 134 -1.25 -16.08 -9.03
C LYS A 134 -0.87 -15.85 -7.55
N GLY A 135 0.28 -15.20 -7.28
CA GLY A 135 0.64 -14.80 -5.93
C GLY A 135 -0.15 -13.57 -5.45
N SER A 136 -0.10 -13.35 -4.13
CA SER A 136 -0.65 -12.13 -3.51
C SER A 136 0.37 -10.99 -3.54
N ILE A 137 -0.13 -9.77 -3.66
CA ILE A 137 0.64 -8.53 -3.52
C ILE A 137 -0.22 -7.47 -2.85
N CYS A 138 0.41 -6.62 -2.05
CA CYS A 138 -0.25 -5.45 -1.48
C CYS A 138 0.17 -4.19 -2.27
N LEU A 139 -0.79 -3.55 -2.94
CA LEU A 139 -0.59 -2.36 -3.76
C LEU A 139 -1.40 -1.20 -3.17
N ASN A 140 -0.73 -0.14 -2.71
CA ASN A 140 -1.37 0.94 -1.95
C ASN A 140 -2.31 0.44 -0.84
N GLY A 141 -1.92 -0.63 -0.15
CA GLY A 141 -2.73 -1.25 0.91
C GLY A 141 -3.78 -2.24 0.40
N ILE A 142 -3.98 -2.40 -0.90
CA ILE A 142 -4.98 -3.29 -1.47
C ILE A 142 -4.37 -4.66 -1.71
N SER A 143 -4.95 -5.71 -1.14
CA SER A 143 -4.61 -7.12 -1.43
C SER A 143 -5.11 -7.51 -2.81
N LEU A 144 -4.20 -7.87 -3.71
CA LEU A 144 -4.49 -8.21 -5.09
C LEU A 144 -3.79 -9.50 -5.49
N THR A 145 -4.33 -10.15 -6.52
CA THR A 145 -3.71 -11.32 -7.17
C THR A 145 -3.00 -10.86 -8.43
N ILE A 146 -1.73 -11.23 -8.57
CA ILE A 146 -0.92 -10.90 -9.75
C ILE A 146 -1.01 -11.98 -10.83
N PHE A 147 -0.82 -11.56 -12.07
CA PHE A 147 -0.74 -12.42 -13.25
C PHE A 147 0.12 -11.76 -14.33
N ASN A 148 0.39 -12.47 -15.43
CA ASN A 148 1.29 -12.02 -16.50
C ASN A 148 2.64 -11.54 -15.94
N VAL A 149 3.23 -12.38 -15.08
CA VAL A 149 4.51 -12.06 -14.43
C VAL A 149 5.67 -12.21 -15.44
N SER A 150 6.50 -11.18 -15.54
CA SER A 150 7.80 -11.20 -16.20
C SER A 150 8.94 -11.08 -15.19
N ILE A 151 10.13 -10.64 -15.59
CA ILE A 151 11.26 -10.47 -14.67
C ILE A 151 10.97 -9.39 -13.63
N ASP A 152 10.44 -8.25 -14.04
CA ASP A 152 10.23 -7.07 -13.20
C ASP A 152 8.88 -6.38 -13.45
N GLU A 153 7.98 -7.03 -14.20
CA GLU A 153 6.63 -6.56 -14.44
C GLU A 153 5.59 -7.58 -14.02
N PHE A 154 4.45 -7.10 -13.60
CA PHE A 154 3.27 -7.90 -13.32
C PHE A 154 1.99 -7.12 -13.65
N SER A 155 0.90 -7.85 -13.81
CA SER A 155 -0.44 -7.27 -13.98
C SER A 155 -1.35 -7.61 -12.81
N VAL A 156 -2.36 -6.76 -12.59
CA VAL A 156 -3.48 -7.01 -11.66
C VAL A 156 -4.79 -6.69 -12.35
N ALA A 157 -5.84 -7.45 -12.04
CA ALA A 157 -7.20 -7.19 -12.49
C ALA A 157 -8.02 -6.59 -11.35
N ILE A 158 -8.73 -5.51 -11.62
CA ILE A 158 -9.50 -4.75 -10.63
C ILE A 158 -10.99 -4.87 -10.97
N ILE A 159 -11.75 -5.40 -10.00
CA ILE A 159 -13.21 -5.49 -10.10
C ILE A 159 -13.87 -4.13 -9.83
N PRO A 160 -15.11 -3.90 -10.28
CA PRO A 160 -15.79 -2.60 -10.11
C PRO A 160 -15.85 -2.11 -8.66
N TYR A 161 -16.08 -3.01 -7.73
CA TYR A 161 -16.13 -2.66 -6.30
C TYR A 161 -14.80 -2.05 -5.82
N THR A 162 -13.68 -2.72 -6.08
CA THR A 162 -12.34 -2.24 -5.70
C THR A 162 -11.99 -0.93 -6.41
N PHE A 163 -12.35 -0.80 -7.68
CA PHE A 163 -12.10 0.40 -8.47
C PHE A 163 -12.78 1.65 -7.90
N THR A 164 -14.02 1.49 -7.38
CA THR A 164 -14.81 2.61 -6.84
C THR A 164 -14.56 2.89 -5.36
N HIS A 165 -14.10 1.89 -4.59
CA HIS A 165 -13.96 2.01 -3.13
C HIS A 165 -12.52 2.18 -2.66
N THR A 166 -11.57 2.26 -3.60
CA THR A 166 -10.15 2.51 -3.31
C THR A 166 -9.58 3.56 -4.25
N ASN A 167 -8.38 4.04 -3.95
CA ASN A 167 -7.73 5.02 -4.81
C ASN A 167 -7.11 4.42 -6.10
N ILE A 168 -7.25 3.11 -6.34
CA ILE A 168 -6.73 2.47 -7.56
C ILE A 168 -7.33 3.10 -8.83
N GLY A 169 -8.59 3.54 -8.77
CA GLY A 169 -9.26 4.21 -9.89
C GLY A 169 -8.58 5.52 -10.32
N THR A 170 -7.86 6.17 -9.41
CA THR A 170 -7.15 7.45 -9.67
C THR A 170 -5.73 7.26 -10.20
N ILE A 171 -5.23 6.02 -10.22
CA ILE A 171 -3.89 5.73 -10.72
C ILE A 171 -3.87 5.84 -12.24
N GLU A 172 -2.89 6.58 -12.76
CA GLU A 172 -2.64 6.79 -14.17
C GLU A 172 -1.24 6.31 -14.55
N VAL A 173 -1.01 6.09 -15.84
CA VAL A 173 0.30 5.69 -16.38
C VAL A 173 1.38 6.68 -15.95
N GLY A 174 2.49 6.16 -15.46
CA GLY A 174 3.62 6.92 -14.92
C GLY A 174 3.52 7.21 -13.42
N MET A 175 2.35 7.01 -12.78
CA MET A 175 2.23 7.19 -11.33
C MET A 175 2.91 6.05 -10.56
N ARG A 176 3.42 6.38 -9.38
CA ARG A 176 4.03 5.43 -8.44
C ARG A 176 3.00 4.97 -7.42
N VAL A 177 3.09 3.70 -7.03
CA VAL A 177 2.26 3.08 -6.00
C VAL A 177 3.15 2.34 -5.00
N ASN A 178 2.74 2.26 -3.74
CA ASN A 178 3.44 1.48 -2.73
C ASN A 178 3.25 -0.01 -2.95
N ILE A 179 4.32 -0.78 -2.80
CA ILE A 179 4.30 -2.25 -2.88
C ILE A 179 4.83 -2.83 -1.59
N GLU A 180 4.04 -3.74 -1.00
CA GLU A 180 4.51 -4.70 -0.02
C GLU A 180 4.33 -6.10 -0.59
N PHE A 181 5.44 -6.87 -0.66
CA PHE A 181 5.40 -8.25 -1.11
C PHE A 181 4.91 -9.17 0.02
N ASP A 182 4.31 -10.30 -0.36
CA ASP A 182 3.85 -11.30 0.61
C ASP A 182 5.02 -11.74 1.51
N ILE A 183 4.81 -11.65 2.81
CA ILE A 183 5.83 -11.96 3.83
C ILE A 183 6.34 -13.40 3.71
N ILE A 184 5.50 -14.35 3.26
CA ILE A 184 5.89 -15.74 3.04
C ILE A 184 6.95 -15.81 1.93
N GLY A 185 6.75 -15.06 0.83
CA GLY A 185 7.70 -14.95 -0.26
C GLY A 185 9.05 -14.38 0.19
N LYS A 186 9.03 -13.33 1.03
CA LYS A 186 10.25 -12.72 1.57
C LYS A 186 11.08 -13.72 2.40
N TYR A 187 10.45 -14.48 3.28
CA TYR A 187 11.14 -15.51 4.06
C TYR A 187 11.66 -16.65 3.20
N ALA A 188 10.86 -17.12 2.24
CA ALA A 188 11.28 -18.19 1.34
C ALA A 188 12.50 -17.78 0.50
N ASN A 189 12.49 -16.57 -0.06
CA ASN A 189 13.62 -16.01 -0.81
C ASN A 189 14.87 -15.88 0.07
N ARG A 190 14.74 -15.34 1.27
CA ARG A 190 15.88 -15.18 2.19
C ARG A 190 16.52 -16.51 2.57
N ILE A 191 15.73 -17.54 2.81
CA ILE A 191 16.23 -18.90 3.09
C ILE A 191 16.99 -19.46 1.89
N ALA A 192 16.48 -19.26 0.66
CA ALA A 192 17.12 -19.70 -0.56
C ALA A 192 18.49 -19.01 -0.78
N GLU A 193 18.56 -17.69 -0.59
CA GLU A 193 19.79 -16.91 -0.69
C GLU A 193 20.87 -17.41 0.28
N LEU A 194 20.51 -17.64 1.54
CA LEU A 194 21.45 -18.11 2.55
C LEU A 194 22.02 -19.50 2.20
N LYS A 195 21.22 -20.40 1.61
CA LYS A 195 21.69 -21.72 1.17
C LYS A 195 22.71 -21.64 0.04
N THR A 196 22.65 -20.61 -0.79
CA THR A 196 23.61 -20.40 -1.89
C THR A 196 24.90 -19.71 -1.42
N THR A 197 24.83 -18.91 -0.35
CA THR A 197 25.97 -18.15 0.18
C THR A 197 26.86 -18.97 1.13
N ILE A 198 26.32 -20.02 1.78
CA ILE A 198 27.01 -20.85 2.78
C ILE A 198 27.73 -22.07 2.14
N LYS A 199 27.70 -22.20 0.83
CA LYS A 199 28.49 -23.18 0.08
C LYS A 199 29.85 -22.59 -0.29
#